data_1a417a6debf25e7e186e3cf76d05e861
#
_entry.id   1a417a6debf25e7e186e3cf76d05e861
#
_cell.length_a   1.000
_cell.length_b   1.000
_cell.length_c   1.000
_cell.angle_alpha   90.00
_cell.angle_beta   90.00
_cell.angle_gamma   90.00
#
_symmetry.space_group_name_H-M   'P 1'
#
loop_
_entity.id
_entity.type
_entity.pdbx_description
1 polymer ?
#
loop_
_entity_poly.entity_id
_entity_poly.type
_entity_poly.pdbx_seq_one_letter_code
_entity_poly.pdbx_strand_id
1 'polypeptide(L)'
;MVYNEKSGFHTYKSAEIYEQLMNIWTAQGFDIQIFDIRSEANIEVLMQKILKRHQQYNDQGVIVAAGGDGTLNAVASQLLHQTIPMGILPLGTFNYVARALNIPLDILDAAKVMGTGEPRSSHIATINDQIYLNNASLGLYPLFIKKREAYNRKFGRLLLNAYTSGLDVLIRDRKELKLEVEVDGKKYPVKTLLIFFGNNQLQLSEIKLRIAKCVENGQVAGVVIAKGDKLTLFKTLVQTIRGQLEKASDVYSFSADQVNVYSEKSKLTVAIDGEIVEMTPPLNIHVEKNALNIMVPYVNSSL
;
A
#
# COMPACT_ATOMS: atom_id res chain seq x y z
N MET A 1 -6.45 18.67 -6.71
CA MET A 1 -6.71 17.22 -6.78
C MET A 1 -5.88 16.61 -7.88
N VAL A 2 -5.14 15.54 -7.59
CA VAL A 2 -4.42 14.70 -8.56
C VAL A 2 -5.25 13.44 -8.77
N TYR A 3 -5.66 13.17 -10.00
CA TYR A 3 -6.49 12.02 -10.33
C TYR A 3 -5.87 11.14 -11.43
N ASN A 4 -6.28 9.88 -11.47
CA ASN A 4 -5.88 8.97 -12.54
C ASN A 4 -7.13 8.60 -13.36
N GLU A 5 -7.17 9.04 -14.61
CA GLU A 5 -8.27 8.78 -15.54
C GLU A 5 -8.62 7.28 -15.69
N LYS A 6 -7.61 6.39 -15.54
CA LYS A 6 -7.83 4.94 -15.60
C LYS A 6 -8.51 4.35 -14.37
N SER A 7 -8.71 5.13 -13.30
CA SER A 7 -9.30 4.66 -12.03
C SER A 7 -10.82 4.59 -12.01
N GLY A 8 -11.50 4.59 -13.17
CA GLY A 8 -12.95 4.37 -13.26
C GLY A 8 -13.83 5.62 -12.98
N PHE A 9 -13.23 6.80 -12.85
CA PHE A 9 -13.96 8.06 -12.63
C PHE A 9 -14.80 8.51 -13.85
N HIS A 10 -14.66 7.83 -15.00
CA HIS A 10 -15.24 8.25 -16.29
C HIS A 10 -16.42 7.43 -16.79
N THR A 11 -17.14 6.69 -15.93
CA THR A 11 -18.42 6.10 -16.33
C THR A 11 -19.56 7.11 -16.16
N TYR A 12 -20.69 6.92 -16.85
CA TYR A 12 -21.84 7.84 -16.96
C TYR A 12 -22.42 8.43 -15.66
N LYS A 13 -22.09 7.87 -14.50
CA LYS A 13 -22.37 8.46 -13.18
C LYS A 13 -21.36 9.52 -12.75
N SER A 14 -20.29 9.72 -13.51
CA SER A 14 -19.15 10.52 -13.12
C SER A 14 -19.36 12.03 -13.18
N ALA A 15 -20.13 12.54 -14.12
CA ALA A 15 -20.36 13.98 -14.28
C ALA A 15 -21.15 14.56 -13.09
N GLU A 16 -22.20 13.88 -12.66
CA GLU A 16 -23.02 14.27 -11.51
C GLU A 16 -22.24 14.18 -10.19
N ILE A 17 -21.50 13.09 -9.97
CA ILE A 17 -20.65 12.93 -8.79
C ILE A 17 -19.55 13.98 -8.78
N TYR A 18 -18.96 14.27 -9.93
CA TYR A 18 -17.95 15.31 -10.07
C TYR A 18 -18.50 16.70 -9.69
N GLU A 19 -19.67 17.06 -10.18
CA GLU A 19 -20.34 18.31 -9.85
C GLU A 19 -20.63 18.41 -8.35
N GLN A 20 -21.18 17.35 -7.75
CA GLN A 20 -21.45 17.30 -6.31
C GLN A 20 -20.15 17.44 -5.49
N LEU A 21 -19.06 16.78 -5.91
CA LEU A 21 -17.76 16.88 -5.26
C LEU A 21 -17.19 18.32 -5.32
N MET A 22 -17.28 18.97 -6.48
CA MET A 22 -16.89 20.39 -6.62
C MET A 22 -17.73 21.30 -5.74
N ASN A 23 -19.05 21.07 -5.67
CA ASN A 23 -19.95 21.84 -4.82
C ASN A 23 -19.61 21.68 -3.33
N ILE A 24 -19.29 20.45 -2.88
CA ILE A 24 -18.87 20.20 -1.49
C ILE A 24 -17.62 21.04 -1.15
N TRP A 25 -16.59 20.98 -1.97
CA TRP A 25 -15.34 21.69 -1.69
C TRP A 25 -15.47 23.21 -1.84
N THR A 26 -16.25 23.70 -2.81
CA THR A 26 -16.55 25.13 -2.94
C THR A 26 -17.31 25.64 -1.72
N ALA A 27 -18.29 24.86 -1.22
CA ALA A 27 -19.01 25.20 0.00
C ALA A 27 -18.12 25.21 1.26
N GLN A 28 -17.06 24.42 1.25
CA GLN A 28 -16.02 24.40 2.29
C GLN A 28 -14.97 25.52 2.14
N GLY A 29 -15.09 26.36 1.09
CA GLY A 29 -14.21 27.51 0.85
C GLY A 29 -12.89 27.17 0.13
N PHE A 30 -12.78 25.98 -0.51
CA PHE A 30 -11.59 25.61 -1.26
C PHE A 30 -11.56 26.23 -2.66
N ASP A 31 -10.40 26.76 -3.07
CA ASP A 31 -10.04 26.98 -4.47
C ASP A 31 -9.50 25.67 -5.06
N ILE A 32 -10.20 25.12 -6.07
CA ILE A 32 -9.99 23.76 -6.54
C ILE A 32 -9.21 23.77 -7.85
N GLN A 33 -8.15 22.96 -7.88
CA GLN A 33 -7.41 22.68 -9.10
C GLN A 33 -7.25 21.19 -9.31
N ILE A 34 -7.35 20.79 -10.58
CA ILE A 34 -7.42 19.40 -10.98
C ILE A 34 -6.29 19.11 -11.95
N PHE A 35 -5.58 18.03 -11.68
CA PHE A 35 -4.46 17.57 -12.47
C PHE A 35 -4.62 16.08 -12.78
N ASP A 36 -4.52 15.70 -14.06
CA ASP A 36 -4.32 14.27 -14.41
C ASP A 36 -2.89 13.88 -14.02
N ILE A 37 -2.72 12.75 -13.36
CA ILE A 37 -1.41 12.23 -12.95
C ILE A 37 -0.45 12.05 -14.15
N ARG A 38 -0.98 11.99 -15.38
CA ARG A 38 -0.25 11.84 -16.62
C ARG A 38 -0.08 13.16 -17.38
N SER A 39 -0.47 14.28 -16.82
CA SER A 39 -0.40 15.60 -17.49
C SER A 39 1.03 16.10 -17.69
N GLU A 40 1.98 15.52 -16.97
CA GLU A 40 3.41 15.84 -17.06
C GLU A 40 4.22 14.58 -17.40
N ALA A 41 5.52 14.74 -17.66
CA ALA A 41 6.42 13.64 -18.04
C ALA A 41 6.47 12.49 -16.99
N ASN A 42 6.38 12.85 -15.72
CA ASN A 42 6.31 11.93 -14.58
C ASN A 42 5.63 12.61 -13.38
N ILE A 43 5.36 11.84 -12.34
CA ILE A 43 4.69 12.31 -11.14
C ILE A 43 5.54 13.34 -10.36
N GLU A 44 6.86 13.23 -10.38
CA GLU A 44 7.76 14.14 -9.69
C GLU A 44 7.63 15.55 -10.24
N VAL A 45 7.66 15.70 -11.58
CA VAL A 45 7.50 17.00 -12.26
C VAL A 45 6.13 17.62 -11.94
N LEU A 46 5.06 16.81 -11.99
CA LEU A 46 3.72 17.26 -11.65
C LEU A 46 3.66 17.76 -10.21
N MET A 47 4.18 16.96 -9.27
CA MET A 47 4.09 17.29 -7.83
C MET A 47 4.96 18.49 -7.47
N GLN A 48 6.15 18.64 -8.06
CA GLN A 48 6.97 19.85 -7.89
C GLN A 48 6.21 21.11 -8.31
N LYS A 49 5.49 21.05 -9.42
CA LYS A 49 4.66 22.17 -9.90
C LYS A 49 3.53 22.49 -8.91
N ILE A 50 2.86 21.47 -8.38
CA ILE A 50 1.79 21.60 -7.41
C ILE A 50 2.33 22.15 -6.08
N LEU A 51 3.41 21.60 -5.56
CA LEU A 51 4.04 22.02 -4.30
C LEU A 51 4.52 23.48 -4.39
N LYS A 52 5.21 23.86 -5.48
CA LYS A 52 5.64 25.24 -5.71
C LYS A 52 4.46 26.22 -5.68
N ARG A 53 3.28 25.79 -6.14
CA ARG A 53 2.09 26.61 -6.08
C ARG A 53 1.56 26.75 -4.66
N HIS A 54 1.50 25.65 -3.87
CA HIS A 54 1.09 25.73 -2.46
C HIS A 54 1.98 26.66 -1.64
N GLN A 55 3.29 26.68 -1.88
CA GLN A 55 4.23 27.61 -1.25
C GLN A 55 3.83 29.09 -1.44
N GLN A 56 3.22 29.44 -2.58
CA GLN A 56 2.71 30.80 -2.81
C GLN A 56 1.54 31.18 -1.89
N TYR A 57 0.88 30.18 -1.29
CA TYR A 57 -0.22 30.34 -0.34
C TYR A 57 0.17 29.91 1.09
N ASN A 58 1.47 30.00 1.43
CA ASN A 58 2.03 29.58 2.73
C ASN A 58 1.68 28.12 3.10
N ASP A 59 1.72 27.22 2.12
CA ASP A 59 1.40 25.80 2.25
C ASP A 59 0.00 25.49 2.81
N GLN A 60 -0.93 26.45 2.70
CA GLN A 60 -2.32 26.20 3.06
C GLN A 60 -3.00 25.33 2.01
N GLY A 61 -3.79 24.37 2.46
CA GLY A 61 -4.60 23.50 1.60
C GLY A 61 -4.30 22.03 1.75
N VAL A 62 -4.87 21.23 0.85
CA VAL A 62 -4.77 19.76 0.84
C VAL A 62 -4.43 19.29 -0.57
N ILE A 63 -3.48 18.37 -0.72
CA ILE A 63 -3.23 17.71 -1.99
C ILE A 63 -4.01 16.40 -2.01
N VAL A 64 -5.12 16.38 -2.75
CA VAL A 64 -6.02 15.22 -2.80
C VAL A 64 -5.56 14.23 -3.87
N ALA A 65 -5.28 12.99 -3.46
CA ALA A 65 -5.05 11.86 -4.35
C ALA A 65 -6.37 11.14 -4.62
N ALA A 66 -6.82 11.15 -5.88
CA ALA A 66 -8.06 10.50 -6.31
C ALA A 66 -7.73 9.27 -7.17
N GLY A 67 -7.80 8.09 -6.58
CA GLY A 67 -7.43 6.84 -7.27
C GLY A 67 -7.44 5.61 -6.38
N GLY A 68 -6.87 4.53 -6.88
CA GLY A 68 -6.57 3.33 -6.09
C GLY A 68 -5.22 3.42 -5.38
N ASP A 69 -4.87 2.36 -4.64
CA ASP A 69 -3.65 2.32 -3.79
C ASP A 69 -2.36 2.71 -4.55
N GLY A 70 -2.21 2.37 -5.83
CA GLY A 70 -1.05 2.80 -6.65
C GLY A 70 -1.00 4.32 -6.90
N THR A 71 -2.16 4.97 -7.13
CA THR A 71 -2.23 6.43 -7.25
C THR A 71 -1.92 7.10 -5.92
N LEU A 72 -2.43 6.54 -4.82
CA LEU A 72 -2.14 7.03 -3.47
C LEU A 72 -0.65 6.92 -3.17
N ASN A 73 -0.01 5.79 -3.49
CA ASN A 73 1.42 5.59 -3.30
C ASN A 73 2.24 6.62 -4.11
N ALA A 74 1.91 6.82 -5.39
CA ALA A 74 2.61 7.77 -6.24
C ALA A 74 2.53 9.23 -5.73
N VAL A 75 1.39 9.66 -5.22
CA VAL A 75 1.25 11.00 -4.62
C VAL A 75 1.93 11.05 -3.26
N ALA A 76 1.76 10.03 -2.42
CA ALA A 76 2.35 9.96 -1.08
C ALA A 76 3.88 10.02 -1.14
N SER A 77 4.52 9.35 -2.10
CA SER A 77 5.98 9.36 -2.27
C SER A 77 6.55 10.77 -2.46
N GLN A 78 5.76 11.68 -3.02
CA GLN A 78 6.16 13.07 -3.27
C GLN A 78 5.81 14.02 -2.11
N LEU A 79 5.04 13.53 -1.13
CA LEU A 79 4.59 14.32 0.03
C LEU A 79 5.30 13.93 1.33
N LEU A 80 6.28 13.03 1.27
CA LEU A 80 7.07 12.69 2.45
C LEU A 80 7.74 13.95 3.01
N HIS A 81 7.63 14.10 4.33
CA HIS A 81 8.20 15.23 5.08
C HIS A 81 7.69 16.62 4.65
N GLN A 82 6.60 16.68 3.89
CA GLN A 82 5.93 17.94 3.57
C GLN A 82 4.91 18.31 4.66
N THR A 83 4.73 19.60 4.86
CA THR A 83 3.73 20.14 5.81
C THR A 83 2.30 19.99 5.28
N ILE A 84 2.14 20.02 3.95
CA ILE A 84 0.84 19.92 3.26
C ILE A 84 0.28 18.51 3.43
N PRO A 85 -0.95 18.37 3.97
CA PRO A 85 -1.55 17.06 4.13
C PRO A 85 -2.05 16.46 2.79
N MET A 86 -2.00 15.13 2.69
CA MET A 86 -2.61 14.37 1.63
C MET A 86 -4.07 14.07 1.95
N GLY A 87 -4.99 14.42 1.07
CA GLY A 87 -6.37 13.95 1.08
C GLY A 87 -6.53 12.69 0.24
N ILE A 88 -7.52 11.86 0.56
CA ILE A 88 -7.76 10.60 -0.15
C ILE A 88 -9.19 10.54 -0.66
N LEU A 89 -9.36 10.35 -1.98
CA LEU A 89 -10.61 9.90 -2.59
C LEU A 89 -10.43 8.45 -3.07
N PRO A 90 -11.07 7.46 -2.41
CA PRO A 90 -10.82 6.04 -2.62
C PRO A 90 -11.57 5.51 -3.86
N LEU A 91 -10.93 5.51 -5.01
CA LEU A 91 -11.48 5.05 -6.29
C LEU A 91 -10.99 3.65 -6.70
N GLY A 92 -10.25 2.98 -5.83
CA GLY A 92 -9.71 1.65 -6.06
C GLY A 92 -10.69 0.53 -5.70
N THR A 93 -10.29 -0.70 -5.94
CA THR A 93 -11.07 -1.90 -5.61
C THR A 93 -10.96 -2.29 -4.14
N PHE A 94 -9.78 -2.18 -3.55
CA PHE A 94 -9.50 -2.61 -2.18
C PHE A 94 -9.49 -1.46 -1.18
N ASN A 95 -8.90 -0.31 -1.57
CA ASN A 95 -8.80 0.90 -0.77
C ASN A 95 -8.30 0.66 0.67
N TYR A 96 -7.26 -0.18 0.79
CA TYR A 96 -6.73 -0.59 2.10
C TYR A 96 -6.26 0.60 2.94
N VAL A 97 -5.64 1.59 2.31
CA VAL A 97 -5.17 2.80 3.00
C VAL A 97 -6.35 3.58 3.58
N ALA A 98 -7.39 3.85 2.78
CA ALA A 98 -8.58 4.58 3.24
C ALA A 98 -9.29 3.84 4.38
N ARG A 99 -9.45 2.52 4.25
CA ARG A 99 -10.08 1.67 5.28
C ARG A 99 -9.28 1.68 6.60
N ALA A 100 -7.95 1.57 6.53
CA ALA A 100 -7.10 1.60 7.73
C ALA A 100 -7.15 2.94 8.45
N LEU A 101 -7.43 4.03 7.73
CA LEU A 101 -7.52 5.39 8.27
C LEU A 101 -8.96 5.81 8.61
N ASN A 102 -9.93 4.90 8.49
CA ASN A 102 -11.37 5.16 8.66
C ASN A 102 -11.90 6.27 7.73
N ILE A 103 -11.28 6.47 6.57
CA ILE A 103 -11.77 7.40 5.55
C ILE A 103 -12.97 6.72 4.85
N PRO A 104 -14.10 7.43 4.71
CA PRO A 104 -15.28 6.89 4.04
C PRO A 104 -14.96 6.35 2.64
N LEU A 105 -15.55 5.22 2.27
CA LEU A 105 -15.41 4.66 0.91
C LEU A 105 -16.38 5.29 -0.09
N ASP A 106 -17.43 5.93 0.37
CA ASP A 106 -18.25 6.81 -0.46
C ASP A 106 -17.44 8.06 -0.81
N ILE A 107 -17.44 8.42 -2.09
CA ILE A 107 -16.59 9.50 -2.63
C ILE A 107 -17.00 10.88 -2.06
N LEU A 108 -18.31 11.12 -1.93
CA LEU A 108 -18.82 12.42 -1.45
C LEU A 108 -18.58 12.57 0.05
N ASP A 109 -18.70 11.48 0.81
CA ASP A 109 -18.36 11.49 2.24
C ASP A 109 -16.84 11.60 2.45
N ALA A 110 -16.03 10.95 1.63
CA ALA A 110 -14.58 11.13 1.64
C ALA A 110 -14.19 12.59 1.31
N ALA A 111 -14.88 13.21 0.35
CA ALA A 111 -14.63 14.60 -0.02
C ALA A 111 -14.87 15.57 1.14
N LYS A 112 -15.91 15.32 1.97
CA LYS A 112 -16.22 16.15 3.14
C LYS A 112 -15.07 16.19 4.15
N VAL A 113 -14.30 15.09 4.27
CA VAL A 113 -13.16 14.98 5.20
C VAL A 113 -12.12 16.07 4.95
N MET A 114 -12.00 16.57 3.72
CA MET A 114 -11.01 17.62 3.40
C MET A 114 -11.22 18.91 4.19
N GLY A 115 -12.46 19.27 4.48
CA GLY A 115 -12.79 20.49 5.23
C GLY A 115 -13.27 20.24 6.67
N THR A 116 -13.65 19.00 7.01
CA THR A 116 -14.18 18.66 8.35
C THR A 116 -13.26 17.74 9.14
N GLY A 117 -12.25 17.17 8.52
CA GLY A 117 -11.27 16.28 9.16
C GLY A 117 -10.06 17.02 9.72
N GLU A 118 -9.10 16.26 10.17
CA GLU A 118 -7.83 16.75 10.71
C GLU A 118 -6.63 16.06 10.04
N PRO A 119 -5.48 16.74 9.92
CA PRO A 119 -4.26 16.11 9.46
C PRO A 119 -3.69 15.21 10.56
N ARG A 120 -3.48 13.92 10.24
CA ARG A 120 -2.83 12.94 11.10
C ARG A 120 -1.52 12.49 10.51
N SER A 121 -0.46 12.59 11.30
CA SER A 121 0.85 12.11 10.93
C SER A 121 0.87 10.58 10.88
N SER A 122 1.44 10.03 9.82
CA SER A 122 1.48 8.60 9.53
C SER A 122 2.90 8.11 9.30
N HIS A 123 3.17 6.90 9.76
CA HIS A 123 4.42 6.18 9.51
C HIS A 123 4.38 5.56 8.12
N ILE A 124 5.46 5.71 7.37
CA ILE A 124 5.56 5.22 5.99
C ILE A 124 6.72 4.25 5.88
N ALA A 125 6.44 3.02 5.46
CA ALA A 125 7.48 2.04 5.26
C ALA A 125 8.16 2.20 3.90
N THR A 126 9.45 1.88 3.87
CA THR A 126 10.29 1.98 2.69
C THR A 126 10.99 0.66 2.41
N ILE A 127 11.30 0.44 1.15
CA ILE A 127 12.21 -0.60 0.68
C ILE A 127 13.18 0.04 -0.32
N ASN A 128 14.44 0.19 0.07
CA ASN A 128 15.40 1.06 -0.61
C ASN A 128 14.81 2.48 -0.74
N ASP A 129 14.76 3.03 -1.96
CA ASP A 129 14.25 4.37 -2.24
C ASP A 129 12.74 4.41 -2.55
N GLN A 130 12.02 3.29 -2.38
CA GLN A 130 10.60 3.21 -2.69
C GLN A 130 9.77 3.05 -1.42
N ILE A 131 8.68 3.80 -1.34
CA ILE A 131 7.71 3.66 -0.25
C ILE A 131 6.70 2.54 -0.53
N TYR A 132 6.11 2.03 0.54
CA TYR A 132 4.88 1.25 0.46
C TYR A 132 3.91 1.62 1.58
N LEU A 133 2.64 1.73 1.19
CA LEU A 133 1.56 2.11 2.11
C LEU A 133 0.93 0.89 2.77
N ASN A 134 0.87 -0.22 2.05
CA ASN A 134 0.26 -1.45 2.52
C ASN A 134 1.29 -2.54 2.79
N ASN A 135 2.03 -2.97 1.78
CA ASN A 135 3.01 -4.05 1.92
C ASN A 135 4.05 -4.11 0.80
N ALA A 136 5.21 -4.71 1.15
CA ALA A 136 6.19 -5.18 0.18
C ALA A 136 6.44 -6.68 0.38
N SER A 137 6.77 -7.42 -0.69
CA SER A 137 6.98 -8.87 -0.58
C SER A 137 7.87 -9.45 -1.67
N LEU A 138 8.51 -10.58 -1.36
CA LEU A 138 9.33 -11.36 -2.28
C LEU A 138 8.84 -12.81 -2.34
N GLY A 139 9.08 -13.50 -3.45
CA GLY A 139 8.77 -14.92 -3.62
C GLY A 139 7.41 -15.18 -4.26
N LEU A 140 6.54 -15.94 -3.60
CA LEU A 140 5.28 -16.39 -4.20
C LEU A 140 4.29 -15.27 -4.50
N TYR A 141 4.25 -14.19 -3.71
CA TYR A 141 3.27 -13.13 -3.89
C TYR A 141 3.48 -12.31 -5.19
N PRO A 142 4.70 -11.90 -5.56
CA PRO A 142 4.96 -11.34 -6.88
C PRO A 142 4.55 -12.27 -8.03
N LEU A 143 4.78 -13.58 -7.91
CA LEU A 143 4.36 -14.56 -8.90
C LEU A 143 2.82 -14.66 -9.00
N PHE A 144 2.14 -14.61 -7.85
CA PHE A 144 0.68 -14.55 -7.80
C PHE A 144 0.13 -13.33 -8.53
N ILE A 145 0.71 -12.14 -8.31
CA ILE A 145 0.29 -10.90 -8.99
C ILE A 145 0.48 -11.04 -10.50
N LYS A 146 1.66 -11.49 -10.97
CA LYS A 146 1.94 -11.72 -12.40
C LYS A 146 0.91 -12.64 -13.05
N LYS A 147 0.58 -13.76 -12.40
CA LYS A 147 -0.42 -14.70 -12.91
C LYS A 147 -1.82 -14.13 -12.89
N ARG A 148 -2.23 -13.47 -11.81
CA ARG A 148 -3.52 -12.80 -11.71
C ARG A 148 -3.72 -11.79 -12.84
N GLU A 149 -2.73 -10.98 -13.15
CA GLU A 149 -2.78 -10.03 -14.26
C GLU A 149 -2.90 -10.71 -15.63
N ALA A 150 -2.18 -11.82 -15.84
CA ALA A 150 -2.29 -12.62 -17.05
C ALA A 150 -3.69 -13.22 -17.22
N TYR A 151 -4.29 -13.75 -16.13
CA TYR A 151 -5.67 -14.25 -16.13
C TYR A 151 -6.68 -13.12 -16.36
N ASN A 152 -6.50 -11.95 -15.72
CA ASN A 152 -7.37 -10.78 -15.89
C ASN A 152 -7.34 -10.25 -17.32
N ARG A 153 -6.19 -10.29 -18.00
CA ARG A 153 -6.07 -9.92 -19.42
C ARG A 153 -6.83 -10.91 -20.33
N LYS A 154 -6.85 -12.18 -19.98
CA LYS A 154 -7.47 -13.24 -20.80
C LYS A 154 -8.97 -13.42 -20.55
N PHE A 155 -9.44 -13.26 -19.32
CA PHE A 155 -10.79 -13.62 -18.88
C PHE A 155 -11.55 -12.46 -18.22
N GLY A 156 -11.01 -11.23 -18.24
CA GLY A 156 -11.57 -10.09 -17.52
C GLY A 156 -11.25 -10.11 -16.03
N ARG A 157 -11.60 -9.01 -15.33
CA ARG A 157 -11.35 -8.84 -13.88
C ARG A 157 -12.41 -9.59 -13.06
N LEU A 158 -12.19 -10.85 -12.77
CA LEU A 158 -13.05 -11.69 -11.95
C LEU A 158 -12.35 -12.06 -10.63
N LEU A 159 -13.10 -12.08 -9.52
CA LEU A 159 -12.59 -12.55 -8.22
C LEU A 159 -12.06 -13.99 -8.31
N LEU A 160 -12.70 -14.84 -9.12
CA LEU A 160 -12.27 -16.22 -9.35
C LEU A 160 -10.83 -16.31 -9.88
N ASN A 161 -10.36 -15.34 -10.66
CA ASN A 161 -9.00 -15.30 -11.17
C ASN A 161 -7.95 -15.17 -10.05
N ALA A 162 -8.29 -14.53 -8.94
CA ALA A 162 -7.42 -14.45 -7.77
C ALA A 162 -7.21 -15.82 -7.13
N TYR A 163 -8.29 -16.61 -6.96
CA TYR A 163 -8.19 -17.96 -6.37
C TYR A 163 -7.49 -18.94 -7.30
N THR A 164 -7.81 -18.94 -8.59
CA THR A 164 -7.19 -19.87 -9.57
C THR A 164 -5.71 -19.56 -9.79
N SER A 165 -5.31 -18.29 -9.86
CA SER A 165 -3.92 -17.89 -9.98
C SER A 165 -3.12 -18.21 -8.71
N GLY A 166 -3.70 -18.04 -7.52
CA GLY A 166 -3.08 -18.41 -6.25
C GLY A 166 -2.82 -19.91 -6.16
N LEU A 167 -3.81 -20.73 -6.51
CA LEU A 167 -3.67 -22.18 -6.53
C LEU A 167 -2.62 -22.65 -7.55
N ASP A 168 -2.58 -22.07 -8.75
CA ASP A 168 -1.62 -22.39 -9.79
C ASP A 168 -0.17 -22.05 -9.37
N VAL A 169 0.04 -20.89 -8.70
CA VAL A 169 1.34 -20.53 -8.12
C VAL A 169 1.78 -21.55 -7.07
N LEU A 170 0.91 -21.92 -6.14
CA LEU A 170 1.19 -22.88 -5.07
C LEU A 170 1.51 -24.27 -5.61
N ILE A 171 0.93 -24.67 -6.75
CA ILE A 171 1.14 -26.00 -7.32
C ILE A 171 2.39 -26.05 -8.20
N ARG A 172 2.65 -25.03 -9.01
CA ARG A 172 3.65 -25.06 -10.10
C ARG A 172 4.94 -24.31 -9.80
N ASP A 173 4.88 -23.17 -9.10
CA ASP A 173 6.02 -22.28 -8.89
C ASP A 173 6.55 -22.38 -7.46
N ARG A 174 7.67 -23.13 -7.31
CA ARG A 174 8.29 -23.39 -6.02
C ARG A 174 9.73 -22.93 -5.95
N LYS A 175 10.03 -21.82 -6.58
CA LYS A 175 11.38 -21.26 -6.48
C LYS A 175 11.60 -20.73 -5.06
N GLU A 176 12.32 -21.51 -4.27
CA GLU A 176 12.82 -21.08 -2.98
C GLU A 176 13.76 -19.89 -3.17
N LEU A 177 13.60 -18.90 -2.33
CA LEU A 177 14.57 -17.84 -2.15
C LEU A 177 15.56 -18.29 -1.07
N LYS A 178 16.84 -18.23 -1.40
CA LYS A 178 17.94 -18.33 -0.43
C LYS A 178 18.39 -16.91 -0.15
N LEU A 179 18.18 -16.48 1.06
CA LEU A 179 18.41 -15.10 1.50
C LEU A 179 19.21 -15.12 2.82
N GLU A 180 19.94 -14.07 3.10
CA GLU A 180 20.36 -13.72 4.44
C GLU A 180 19.53 -12.49 4.86
N VAL A 181 18.79 -12.61 5.95
CA VAL A 181 17.94 -11.55 6.49
C VAL A 181 18.59 -11.04 7.77
N GLU A 182 18.93 -9.78 7.78
CA GLU A 182 19.43 -9.08 8.97
C GLU A 182 18.26 -8.32 9.61
N VAL A 183 18.01 -8.61 10.87
CA VAL A 183 16.95 -8.00 11.68
C VAL A 183 17.62 -7.30 12.86
N ASP A 184 17.58 -5.98 12.92
CA ASP A 184 18.22 -5.17 13.96
C ASP A 184 19.68 -5.58 14.25
N GLY A 185 20.46 -5.76 13.17
CA GLY A 185 21.88 -6.13 13.22
C GLY A 185 22.18 -7.62 13.42
N LYS A 186 21.17 -8.48 13.56
CA LYS A 186 21.35 -9.94 13.67
C LYS A 186 21.02 -10.63 12.36
N LYS A 187 21.95 -11.44 11.84
CA LYS A 187 21.85 -12.11 10.56
C LYS A 187 21.29 -13.52 10.69
N TYR A 188 20.36 -13.87 9.83
CA TYR A 188 19.71 -15.16 9.78
C TYR A 188 19.72 -15.70 8.34
N PRO A 189 20.30 -16.90 8.10
CA PRO A 189 20.15 -17.56 6.82
C PRO A 189 18.73 -18.09 6.67
N VAL A 190 18.03 -17.66 5.62
CA VAL A 190 16.61 -17.95 5.41
C VAL A 190 16.41 -18.64 4.06
N LYS A 191 15.75 -19.81 4.10
CA LYS A 191 15.20 -20.47 2.91
C LYS A 191 13.68 -20.29 2.96
N THR A 192 13.13 -19.49 2.08
CA THR A 192 11.74 -19.10 2.14
C THR A 192 11.05 -19.18 0.78
N LEU A 193 9.75 -19.40 0.81
CA LEU A 193 8.87 -19.28 -0.34
C LEU A 193 8.27 -17.86 -0.44
N LEU A 194 8.12 -17.18 0.70
CA LEU A 194 7.58 -15.85 0.79
C LEU A 194 8.18 -15.12 1.99
N ILE A 195 8.64 -13.91 1.76
CA ILE A 195 8.84 -12.92 2.81
C ILE A 195 7.93 -11.72 2.52
N PHE A 196 7.25 -11.23 3.54
CA PHE A 196 6.25 -10.17 3.47
C PHE A 196 6.55 -9.12 4.54
N PHE A 197 6.53 -7.87 4.15
CA PHE A 197 6.70 -6.72 5.02
C PHE A 197 5.43 -5.87 4.97
N GLY A 198 4.70 -5.78 6.09
CA GLY A 198 3.45 -5.04 6.18
C GLY A 198 3.63 -3.65 6.79
N ASN A 199 2.88 -2.67 6.28
CA ASN A 199 2.76 -1.33 6.85
C ASN A 199 1.30 -0.95 7.12
N ASN A 200 0.35 -1.78 6.73
CA ASN A 200 -1.07 -1.54 6.95
C ASN A 200 -1.59 -2.44 8.08
N GLN A 201 -1.86 -1.83 9.24
CA GLN A 201 -2.32 -2.54 10.42
C GLN A 201 -3.63 -3.31 10.18
N LEU A 202 -4.57 -2.73 9.42
CA LEU A 202 -5.83 -3.41 9.10
C LEU A 202 -5.58 -4.70 8.33
N GLN A 203 -4.72 -4.66 7.31
CA GLN A 203 -4.38 -5.83 6.50
C GLN A 203 -3.71 -6.92 7.34
N LEU A 204 -2.80 -6.54 8.23
CA LEU A 204 -2.14 -7.47 9.17
C LEU A 204 -3.13 -8.06 10.19
N SER A 205 -4.09 -7.25 10.66
CA SER A 205 -5.11 -7.66 11.60
C SER A 205 -6.15 -8.60 10.97
N GLU A 206 -6.49 -8.41 9.69
CA GLU A 206 -7.38 -9.31 8.94
C GLU A 206 -6.83 -10.75 8.88
N ILE A 207 -5.51 -10.90 8.82
CA ILE A 207 -4.83 -12.22 8.90
C ILE A 207 -4.44 -12.61 10.34
N LYS A 208 -4.91 -11.84 11.32
CA LYS A 208 -4.76 -12.05 12.76
C LYS A 208 -3.31 -12.23 13.24
N LEU A 209 -2.41 -11.43 12.72
CA LEU A 209 -1.03 -11.38 13.18
C LEU A 209 -0.90 -10.51 14.44
N ARG A 210 -0.25 -11.04 15.48
CA ARG A 210 -0.01 -10.31 16.73
C ARG A 210 0.89 -9.09 16.54
N ILE A 211 1.79 -9.17 15.56
CA ILE A 211 2.69 -8.07 15.21
C ILE A 211 1.98 -6.86 14.57
N ALA A 212 0.68 -6.95 14.23
CA ALA A 212 -0.05 -5.86 13.55
C ALA A 212 0.09 -4.51 14.27
N LYS A 213 0.18 -4.51 15.61
CA LYS A 213 0.35 -3.29 16.40
C LYS A 213 1.72 -2.63 16.29
N CYS A 214 2.76 -3.34 15.83
CA CYS A 214 4.11 -2.76 15.72
C CYS A 214 4.17 -1.62 14.69
N VAL A 215 3.26 -1.64 13.70
CA VAL A 215 3.14 -0.58 12.67
C VAL A 215 2.76 0.76 13.30
N GLU A 216 1.93 0.77 14.35
CA GLU A 216 1.57 1.99 15.09
C GLU A 216 2.78 2.60 15.82
N ASN A 217 3.77 1.78 16.14
CA ASN A 217 5.03 2.22 16.77
C ASN A 217 6.11 2.61 15.75
N GLY A 218 5.76 2.60 14.46
CA GLY A 218 6.70 2.86 13.37
C GLY A 218 7.79 1.79 13.26
N GLN A 219 7.41 0.51 13.39
CA GLN A 219 8.30 -0.63 13.20
C GLN A 219 7.88 -1.45 11.97
N VAL A 220 8.84 -2.11 11.35
CA VAL A 220 8.64 -3.04 10.25
C VAL A 220 7.96 -4.30 10.78
N ALA A 221 6.81 -4.67 10.21
CA ALA A 221 6.16 -5.95 10.46
C ALA A 221 6.60 -6.98 9.40
N GLY A 222 7.41 -7.96 9.79
CA GLY A 222 7.91 -9.00 8.89
C GLY A 222 7.24 -10.36 9.10
N VAL A 223 6.93 -11.05 7.99
CA VAL A 223 6.43 -12.44 7.98
C VAL A 223 7.22 -13.25 6.99
N VAL A 224 7.74 -14.38 7.45
CA VAL A 224 8.49 -15.35 6.63
C VAL A 224 7.71 -16.65 6.59
N ILE A 225 7.43 -17.15 5.40
CA ILE A 225 6.91 -18.52 5.22
C ILE A 225 8.09 -19.38 4.80
N ALA A 226 8.56 -20.23 5.71
CA ALA A 226 9.66 -21.13 5.47
C ALA A 226 9.32 -22.16 4.37
N LYS A 227 10.34 -22.93 3.97
CA LYS A 227 10.16 -24.02 3.02
C LYS A 227 9.16 -25.04 3.56
N GLY A 228 8.12 -25.34 2.79
CA GLY A 228 7.14 -26.38 3.07
C GLY A 228 6.85 -27.26 1.85
N ASP A 229 6.35 -28.46 2.08
CA ASP A 229 5.78 -29.30 1.04
C ASP A 229 4.38 -28.78 0.60
N LYS A 230 3.75 -29.43 -0.42
CA LYS A 230 2.43 -29.00 -0.91
C LYS A 230 1.36 -29.02 0.18
N LEU A 231 1.42 -30.00 1.05
CA LEU A 231 0.44 -30.18 2.12
C LEU A 231 0.59 -29.08 3.18
N THR A 232 1.82 -28.74 3.54
CA THR A 232 2.14 -27.65 4.46
C THR A 232 1.68 -26.31 3.90
N LEU A 233 1.98 -25.99 2.64
CA LEU A 233 1.50 -24.75 2.00
C LEU A 233 -0.03 -24.69 1.93
N PHE A 234 -0.68 -25.81 1.61
CA PHE A 234 -2.14 -25.87 1.61
C PHE A 234 -2.72 -25.65 3.03
N LYS A 235 -2.11 -26.28 4.05
CA LYS A 235 -2.49 -26.04 5.45
C LYS A 235 -2.30 -24.57 5.84
N THR A 236 -1.15 -23.97 5.48
CA THR A 236 -0.86 -22.55 5.74
C THR A 236 -1.90 -21.65 5.07
N LEU A 237 -2.29 -21.94 3.82
CA LEU A 237 -3.36 -21.21 3.13
C LEU A 237 -4.71 -21.33 3.86
N VAL A 238 -5.09 -22.54 4.28
CA VAL A 238 -6.32 -22.76 5.05
C VAL A 238 -6.26 -22.03 6.41
N GLN A 239 -5.11 -22.04 7.06
CA GLN A 239 -4.91 -21.31 8.33
C GLN A 239 -4.98 -19.79 8.13
N THR A 240 -4.45 -19.26 7.01
CA THR A 240 -4.57 -17.85 6.64
C THR A 240 -6.05 -17.47 6.48
N ILE A 241 -6.82 -18.25 5.70
CA ILE A 241 -8.26 -18.01 5.51
C ILE A 241 -9.03 -18.06 6.82
N ARG A 242 -8.65 -18.94 7.75
CA ARG A 242 -9.24 -19.04 9.09
C ARG A 242 -8.72 -18.00 10.08
N GLY A 243 -7.78 -17.13 9.66
CA GLY A 243 -7.13 -16.17 10.54
C GLY A 243 -6.29 -16.83 11.64
N GLN A 244 -5.62 -17.93 11.35
CA GLN A 244 -4.79 -18.70 12.27
C GLN A 244 -3.36 -18.86 11.73
N LEU A 245 -2.89 -17.91 10.93
CA LEU A 245 -1.60 -17.99 10.25
C LEU A 245 -0.43 -18.22 11.22
N GLU A 246 -0.43 -17.57 12.38
CA GLU A 246 0.61 -17.74 13.41
C GLU A 246 0.66 -19.13 14.06
N LYS A 247 -0.37 -19.96 13.88
CA LYS A 247 -0.36 -21.36 14.35
C LYS A 247 0.31 -22.31 13.37
N ALA A 248 0.68 -21.83 12.18
CA ALA A 248 1.41 -22.63 11.21
C ALA A 248 2.86 -22.80 11.66
N SER A 249 3.36 -24.02 11.68
CA SER A 249 4.73 -24.35 12.13
C SER A 249 5.84 -23.70 11.30
N ASP A 250 5.51 -23.32 10.08
CA ASP A 250 6.48 -22.80 9.09
C ASP A 250 6.30 -21.30 8.84
N VAL A 251 5.57 -20.61 9.70
CA VAL A 251 5.37 -19.17 9.64
C VAL A 251 6.05 -18.50 10.81
N TYR A 252 6.93 -17.56 10.51
CA TYR A 252 7.64 -16.76 11.50
C TYR A 252 7.24 -15.30 11.29
N SER A 253 6.84 -14.65 12.37
CA SER A 253 6.55 -13.21 12.36
C SER A 253 7.48 -12.47 13.31
N PHE A 254 7.90 -11.28 12.94
CA PHE A 254 8.78 -10.43 13.73
C PHE A 254 8.46 -8.95 13.52
N SER A 255 8.84 -8.13 14.50
CA SER A 255 8.90 -6.67 14.36
C SER A 255 10.33 -6.20 14.51
N ALA A 256 10.71 -5.17 13.77
CA ALA A 256 12.07 -4.64 13.78
C ALA A 256 12.06 -3.14 13.45
N ASP A 257 13.08 -2.42 13.88
CA ASP A 257 13.31 -1.04 13.45
C ASP A 257 13.90 -0.99 12.05
N GLN A 258 14.77 -1.97 11.71
CA GLN A 258 15.40 -2.07 10.40
C GLN A 258 15.57 -3.54 9.99
N VAL A 259 15.37 -3.81 8.71
CA VAL A 259 15.62 -5.12 8.09
C VAL A 259 16.44 -4.95 6.83
N ASN A 260 17.51 -5.75 6.66
CA ASN A 260 18.26 -5.85 5.43
C ASN A 260 18.11 -7.25 4.83
N VAL A 261 17.85 -7.32 3.53
CA VAL A 261 17.72 -8.60 2.82
C VAL A 261 18.84 -8.72 1.79
N TYR A 262 19.74 -9.67 2.02
CA TYR A 262 20.86 -9.98 1.13
C TYR A 262 20.55 -11.21 0.28
N SER A 263 21.09 -11.26 -0.93
CA SER A 263 20.95 -12.34 -1.88
C SER A 263 22.17 -12.45 -2.77
N GLU A 264 22.53 -13.67 -3.18
CA GLU A 264 23.54 -13.90 -4.22
C GLU A 264 23.03 -13.52 -5.63
N LYS A 265 21.72 -13.34 -5.80
CA LYS A 265 21.15 -12.91 -7.07
C LYS A 265 21.41 -11.43 -7.30
N SER A 266 21.75 -11.08 -8.53
CA SER A 266 21.94 -9.68 -8.93
C SER A 266 20.67 -8.84 -8.87
N LYS A 267 19.48 -9.48 -9.00
CA LYS A 267 18.17 -8.84 -8.91
C LYS A 267 17.17 -9.72 -8.18
N LEU A 268 16.28 -9.09 -7.44
CA LEU A 268 15.14 -9.70 -6.77
C LEU A 268 13.84 -9.08 -7.29
N THR A 269 12.87 -9.94 -7.61
CA THR A 269 11.51 -9.49 -7.95
C THR A 269 10.77 -9.20 -6.66
N VAL A 270 10.35 -7.96 -6.48
CA VAL A 270 9.61 -7.45 -5.32
C VAL A 270 8.22 -7.03 -5.78
N ALA A 271 7.20 -7.31 -4.98
CA ALA A 271 5.90 -6.68 -5.14
C ALA A 271 5.75 -5.58 -4.09
N ILE A 272 5.38 -4.38 -4.50
CA ILE A 272 5.17 -3.19 -3.67
C ILE A 272 3.75 -2.70 -3.93
N ASP A 273 2.88 -2.71 -2.92
CA ASP A 273 1.47 -2.31 -3.02
C ASP A 273 0.71 -2.93 -4.22
N GLY A 274 1.13 -4.13 -4.64
CA GLY A 274 0.54 -4.85 -5.77
C GLY A 274 1.21 -4.59 -7.13
N GLU A 275 2.22 -3.75 -7.21
CA GLU A 275 3.05 -3.53 -8.40
C GLU A 275 4.35 -4.34 -8.31
N ILE A 276 4.87 -4.77 -9.46
CA ILE A 276 6.06 -5.61 -9.51
C ILE A 276 7.24 -4.81 -10.02
N VAL A 277 8.31 -4.81 -9.23
CA VAL A 277 9.57 -4.13 -9.53
C VAL A 277 10.75 -5.09 -9.38
N GLU A 278 11.83 -4.84 -10.12
CA GLU A 278 13.10 -5.54 -9.97
C GLU A 278 14.07 -4.65 -9.18
N MET A 279 14.56 -5.16 -8.05
CA MET A 279 15.47 -4.43 -7.16
C MET A 279 16.80 -5.15 -7.01
N THR A 280 17.87 -4.38 -6.86
CA THR A 280 19.21 -4.91 -6.58
C THR A 280 19.39 -5.07 -5.06
N PRO A 281 19.75 -6.26 -4.56
CA PRO A 281 20.10 -6.43 -3.15
C PRO A 281 21.43 -5.73 -2.80
N PRO A 282 21.69 -5.35 -1.53
CA PRO A 282 20.79 -5.59 -0.40
C PRO A 282 19.53 -4.72 -0.46
N LEU A 283 18.39 -5.29 -0.01
CA LEU A 283 17.17 -4.50 0.18
C LEU A 283 17.16 -4.00 1.62
N ASN A 284 17.10 -2.70 1.79
CA ASN A 284 16.96 -2.04 3.08
C ASN A 284 15.50 -1.71 3.31
N ILE A 285 14.92 -2.25 4.39
CA ILE A 285 13.54 -2.02 4.78
C ILE A 285 13.52 -1.32 6.14
N HIS A 286 12.87 -0.18 6.21
CA HIS A 286 12.67 0.57 7.45
C HIS A 286 11.39 1.39 7.41
N VAL A 287 11.09 2.09 8.48
CA VAL A 287 9.91 2.95 8.59
C VAL A 287 10.32 4.38 8.85
N GLU A 288 9.92 5.27 7.94
CA GLU A 288 9.99 6.72 8.10
C GLU A 288 8.89 7.15 9.07
N LYS A 289 9.30 7.51 10.30
CA LYS A 289 8.35 7.86 11.36
C LYS A 289 7.75 9.24 11.12
N ASN A 290 6.42 9.34 11.21
CA ASN A 290 5.67 10.59 11.05
C ASN A 290 6.00 11.33 9.73
N ALA A 291 6.20 10.57 8.66
CA ALA A 291 6.71 11.11 7.41
C ALA A 291 5.63 11.71 6.49
N LEU A 292 4.37 11.36 6.68
CA LEU A 292 3.27 11.79 5.82
C LEU A 292 2.08 12.27 6.64
N ASN A 293 1.60 13.49 6.38
CA ASN A 293 0.36 13.98 6.96
C ASN A 293 -0.82 13.59 6.06
N ILE A 294 -1.84 12.92 6.62
CA ILE A 294 -3.03 12.49 5.87
C ILE A 294 -4.28 13.05 6.53
N MET A 295 -5.19 13.64 5.71
CA MET A 295 -6.51 14.08 6.19
C MET A 295 -7.34 12.86 6.58
N VAL A 296 -7.77 12.81 7.81
CA VAL A 296 -8.63 11.76 8.36
C VAL A 296 -9.88 12.34 8.98
N PRO A 297 -10.97 11.55 9.09
CA PRO A 297 -12.15 11.98 9.82
C PRO A 297 -11.79 12.37 11.27
N TYR A 298 -12.36 13.48 11.73
CA TYR A 298 -12.22 13.87 13.13
C TYR A 298 -12.84 12.81 14.04
N VAL A 299 -12.04 12.25 14.92
CA VAL A 299 -12.51 11.28 15.92
C VAL A 299 -12.91 12.07 17.16
N ASN A 300 -14.21 12.26 17.40
CA ASN A 300 -14.68 12.73 18.68
C ASN A 300 -14.23 11.74 19.78
N SER A 301 -13.23 12.08 20.55
CA SER A 301 -12.76 11.35 21.72
C SER A 301 -13.72 11.50 22.91
N SER A 302 -15.02 11.48 22.65
CA SER A 302 -16.05 11.48 23.68
C SER A 302 -16.82 10.17 23.63
N LEU A 303 -16.22 9.16 24.29
CA LEU A 303 -16.96 8.07 24.98
C LEU A 303 -16.04 7.45 26.04
#